data_6516cbd81eb2c7315016003aebff6e8a
#
_entry.id   6516cbd81eb2c7315016003aebff6e8a
#
_cell.length_a   1.000
_cell.length_b   1.000
_cell.length_c   1.000
_cell.angle_alpha   90.00
_cell.angle_beta   90.00
_cell.angle_gamma   90.00
#
_symmetry.space_group_name_H-M   'P 1'
#
loop_
_entity.id
_entity.type
_entity.pdbx_description
1 polymer ?
#
loop_
_entity_poly.entity_id
_entity_poly.type
_entity_poly.pdbx_seq_one_letter_code
_entity_poly.pdbx_strand_id
1 'polypeptide(L)'
;FQCSKNQKDVPACVLNKIEEIKAQPKWNPAAEVNEYNYNGKLTYLFTSDCCDQYIVLYDESCNYLCAPSGGITGKGDNKCADFYTKAVHTRLIWKDPR
;
A
#
# COMPACT_ATOMS: atom_id res chain seq x y z
N PHE A 1 17.97 -14.61 13.19
CA PHE A 1 17.82 -14.00 11.90
C PHE A 1 16.65 -14.56 11.13
N GLN A 2 16.02 -15.46 11.73
CA GLN A 2 14.78 -15.95 11.18
C GLN A 2 13.74 -14.85 11.12
N CYS A 3 13.77 -13.96 12.07
CA CYS A 3 12.80 -12.89 12.11
C CYS A 3 12.94 -11.93 10.94
N SER A 4 14.06 -11.97 10.21
CA SER A 4 14.21 -11.12 9.04
C SER A 4 13.58 -11.70 7.79
N LYS A 5 13.01 -12.89 7.87
CA LYS A 5 12.40 -13.53 6.69
C LYS A 5 11.30 -12.67 6.09
N ASN A 6 10.45 -12.12 6.93
CA ASN A 6 9.35 -11.31 6.41
C ASN A 6 9.85 -10.10 5.67
N GLN A 7 10.91 -9.49 6.18
CA GLN A 7 11.48 -8.32 5.52
C GLN A 7 12.16 -8.69 4.22
N LYS A 8 12.73 -9.88 4.13
CA LYS A 8 13.34 -10.32 2.90
C LYS A 8 12.32 -10.47 1.78
N ASP A 9 11.09 -10.81 2.15
CA ASP A 9 10.04 -11.01 1.17
C ASP A 9 9.39 -9.72 0.71
N VAL A 10 9.74 -8.61 1.35
CA VAL A 10 9.16 -7.31 1.01
C VAL A 10 10.16 -6.56 0.11
N PRO A 11 9.70 -6.06 -1.03
CA PRO A 11 10.62 -5.32 -1.91
C PRO A 11 11.28 -4.16 -1.18
N ALA A 12 12.56 -3.95 -1.49
CA ALA A 12 13.32 -2.87 -0.85
C ALA A 12 12.67 -1.52 -1.04
N CYS A 13 12.08 -1.27 -2.21
CA CYS A 13 11.46 0.02 -2.48
C CYS A 13 10.25 0.25 -1.58
N VAL A 14 9.51 -0.83 -1.25
CA VAL A 14 8.38 -0.72 -0.31
C VAL A 14 8.89 -0.36 1.07
N LEU A 15 9.96 -1.01 1.51
CA LEU A 15 10.56 -0.69 2.81
C LEU A 15 11.06 0.74 2.85
N ASN A 16 11.64 1.23 1.76
CA ASN A 16 12.11 2.61 1.69
C ASN A 16 10.95 3.59 1.80
N LYS A 17 9.82 3.30 1.16
CA LYS A 17 8.64 4.16 1.27
C LYS A 17 8.12 4.19 2.71
N ILE A 18 8.15 3.05 3.39
CA ILE A 18 7.75 2.99 4.80
C ILE A 18 8.65 3.87 5.65
N GLU A 19 9.96 3.84 5.40
CA GLU A 19 10.89 4.68 6.15
C GLU A 19 10.61 6.16 5.91
N GLU A 20 10.23 6.52 4.69
CA GLU A 20 9.84 7.91 4.40
C GLU A 20 8.62 8.33 5.21
N ILE A 21 7.65 7.44 5.34
CA ILE A 21 6.45 7.73 6.14
C ILE A 21 6.82 7.89 7.61
N LYS A 22 7.72 7.05 8.12
CA LYS A 22 8.16 7.14 9.51
C LYS A 22 8.85 8.45 9.83
N ALA A 23 9.45 9.08 8.83
CA ALA A 23 10.13 10.36 9.00
C ALA A 23 9.15 11.53 9.07
N GLN A 24 7.89 11.30 8.77
CA GLN A 24 6.85 12.31 8.80
C GLN A 24 6.09 12.26 10.12
N PRO A 25 5.37 13.32 10.47
CA PRO A 25 4.41 13.21 11.57
C PRO A 25 3.42 12.09 11.32
N LYS A 26 2.93 11.51 12.39
CA LYS A 26 1.97 10.42 12.29
C LYS A 26 0.77 10.83 11.44
N TRP A 27 0.39 9.96 10.52
CA TRP A 27 -0.81 10.16 9.71
C TRP A 27 -2.06 9.85 10.53
N ASN A 28 -3.16 10.47 10.18
CA ASN A 28 -4.44 10.23 10.84
C ASN A 28 -5.51 10.00 9.78
N PRO A 29 -5.98 8.75 9.61
CA PRO A 29 -5.64 7.55 10.37
C PRO A 29 -4.21 7.07 10.12
N ALA A 30 -3.74 6.17 10.97
CA ALA A 30 -2.37 5.67 10.92
C ALA A 30 -2.07 5.06 9.56
N ALA A 31 -0.83 5.27 9.09
CA ALA A 31 -0.39 4.73 7.82
C ALA A 31 -0.38 3.21 7.86
N GLU A 32 -0.71 2.60 6.73
CA GLU A 32 -0.81 1.15 6.65
C GLU A 32 -0.44 0.70 5.24
N VAL A 33 0.29 -0.42 5.15
CA VAL A 33 0.67 -1.01 3.88
C VAL A 33 0.23 -2.46 3.87
N ASN A 34 -0.58 -2.83 2.89
CA ASN A 34 -1.06 -4.20 2.74
C ASN A 34 -0.63 -4.77 1.41
N GLU A 35 -0.32 -6.06 1.41
CA GLU A 35 0.06 -6.78 0.21
C GLU A 35 -1.16 -7.52 -0.34
N TYR A 36 -1.36 -7.40 -1.66
CA TYR A 36 -2.44 -8.09 -2.34
C TYR A 36 -1.89 -8.82 -3.56
N ASN A 37 -2.49 -9.96 -3.86
CA ASN A 37 -2.30 -10.59 -5.16
C ASN A 37 -3.40 -10.09 -6.08
N TYR A 38 -3.00 -9.39 -7.13
CA TYR A 38 -3.95 -8.79 -8.06
C TYR A 38 -3.53 -9.18 -9.47
N ASN A 39 -4.38 -9.92 -10.17
CA ASN A 39 -4.09 -10.43 -11.52
C ASN A 39 -2.80 -11.26 -11.56
N GLY A 40 -2.56 -12.03 -10.49
CA GLY A 40 -1.41 -12.93 -10.43
C GLY A 40 -0.11 -12.27 -10.03
N LYS A 41 -0.15 -11.00 -9.63
CA LYS A 41 1.05 -10.26 -9.24
C LYS A 41 0.90 -9.71 -7.83
N LEU A 42 2.01 -9.68 -7.11
CA LEU A 42 2.02 -9.05 -5.79
C LEU A 42 2.02 -7.53 -5.95
N THR A 43 1.14 -6.88 -5.22
CA THR A 43 0.99 -5.44 -5.23
C THR A 43 0.92 -4.94 -3.80
N TYR A 44 1.13 -3.63 -3.62
CA TYR A 44 1.23 -3.03 -2.28
C TYR A 44 0.36 -1.79 -2.23
N LEU A 45 -0.62 -1.84 -1.33
CA LEU A 45 -1.60 -0.76 -1.19
C LEU A 45 -1.21 0.10 0.00
N PHE A 46 -0.95 1.38 -0.26
CA PHE A 46 -0.57 2.34 0.77
C PHE A 46 -1.76 3.23 1.07
N THR A 47 -2.06 3.40 2.35
CA THR A 47 -3.11 4.35 2.76
C THR A 47 -2.61 5.78 2.52
N SER A 48 -3.53 6.74 2.60
CA SER A 48 -3.19 8.15 2.42
C SER A 48 -3.05 8.83 3.78
N ASP A 49 -2.41 10.00 3.80
CA ASP A 49 -2.22 10.71 5.05
C ASP A 49 -3.43 11.56 5.44
N CYS A 50 -4.35 11.77 4.54
CA CYS A 50 -5.60 12.49 4.82
C CYS A 50 -6.59 12.30 3.67
N CYS A 51 -7.62 12.46 3.89
CA CYS A 51 -9.00 12.82 3.58
C CYS A 51 -9.36 12.63 2.12
N ASP A 52 -8.86 13.43 1.22
CA ASP A 52 -9.25 13.38 -0.20
C ASP A 52 -8.15 12.86 -1.10
N GLN A 53 -7.13 12.23 -0.51
CA GLN A 53 -6.01 11.73 -1.30
C GLN A 53 -6.27 10.30 -1.76
N TYR A 54 -5.66 9.94 -2.87
CA TYR A 54 -5.75 8.60 -3.39
C TYR A 54 -5.06 7.60 -2.46
N ILE A 55 -5.66 6.43 -2.35
CA ILE A 55 -5.03 5.26 -1.75
C ILE A 55 -4.41 4.50 -2.91
N VAL A 56 -3.09 4.49 -2.97
CA VAL A 56 -2.35 4.12 -4.18
C VAL A 56 -1.85 2.69 -4.11
N LEU A 57 -1.95 2.01 -5.24
CA LEU A 57 -1.44 0.64 -5.41
C LEU A 57 -0.17 0.68 -6.23
N TYR A 58 0.90 0.04 -5.71
CA TYR A 58 2.19 -0.05 -6.37
C TYR A 58 2.52 -1.50 -6.69
N ASP A 59 3.35 -1.71 -7.72
CA ASP A 59 3.87 -3.05 -8.00
C ASP A 59 5.14 -3.30 -7.16
N GLU A 60 5.79 -4.42 -7.42
CA GLU A 60 6.98 -4.82 -6.65
C GLU A 60 8.17 -3.89 -6.86
N SER A 61 8.16 -3.11 -7.91
CA SER A 61 9.19 -2.10 -8.19
C SER A 61 8.76 -0.71 -7.80
N CYS A 62 7.63 -0.61 -7.10
CA CYS A 62 7.05 0.65 -6.63
C CYS A 62 6.64 1.57 -7.76
N ASN A 63 6.30 0.99 -8.90
CA ASN A 63 5.67 1.75 -9.96
C ASN A 63 4.19 1.93 -9.64
N TYR A 64 3.68 3.12 -9.89
CA TYR A 64 2.28 3.42 -9.70
C TYR A 64 1.45 2.55 -10.65
N LEU A 65 0.54 1.79 -10.11
CA LEU A 65 -0.40 1.00 -10.91
C LEU A 65 -1.72 1.72 -11.06
N CYS A 66 -2.31 2.08 -9.95
CA CYS A 66 -3.64 2.68 -9.94
C CYS A 66 -3.96 3.13 -8.52
N ALA A 67 -5.05 3.85 -8.38
CA ALA A 67 -5.59 4.21 -7.07
C ALA A 67 -7.00 3.60 -6.99
N PRO A 68 -7.15 2.44 -6.33
CA PRO A 68 -8.46 1.78 -6.30
C PRO A 68 -9.49 2.52 -5.48
N SER A 69 -9.07 3.45 -4.62
CA SER A 69 -10.01 4.23 -3.83
C SER A 69 -9.38 5.56 -3.45
N GLY A 70 -10.14 6.38 -2.72
CA GLY A 70 -9.67 7.67 -2.27
C GLY A 70 -9.94 8.75 -3.30
N GLY A 71 -9.34 9.92 -3.06
CA GLY A 71 -9.61 11.09 -3.89
C GLY A 71 -10.93 11.74 -3.51
N ILE A 72 -11.28 12.79 -4.25
CA ILE A 72 -12.48 13.59 -3.92
C ILE A 72 -13.75 12.75 -4.01
N THR A 73 -13.84 11.88 -5.03
CA THR A 73 -15.04 11.04 -5.20
C THR A 73 -15.02 9.79 -4.34
N GLY A 74 -13.87 9.45 -3.77
CA GLY A 74 -13.72 8.19 -3.04
C GLY A 74 -13.56 6.97 -3.90
N LYS A 75 -13.61 7.12 -5.22
CA LYS A 75 -13.58 5.99 -6.16
C LYS A 75 -12.21 5.76 -6.78
N GLY A 76 -11.22 6.55 -6.39
CA GLY A 76 -9.89 6.42 -6.96
C GLY A 76 -9.81 6.98 -8.37
N ASP A 77 -8.88 6.47 -9.15
CA ASP A 77 -8.62 6.99 -10.49
C ASP A 77 -9.27 6.15 -11.59
N ASN A 78 -10.10 5.18 -11.23
CA ASN A 78 -10.83 4.31 -12.16
C ASN A 78 -9.95 3.37 -12.99
N LYS A 79 -8.66 3.30 -12.72
CA LYS A 79 -7.78 2.42 -13.50
C LYS A 79 -7.85 0.97 -13.04
N CYS A 80 -8.30 0.74 -11.82
CA CYS A 80 -8.46 -0.61 -11.29
C CYS A 80 -9.76 -0.72 -10.52
N ALA A 81 -10.86 -0.44 -11.21
CA ALA A 81 -12.18 -0.42 -10.59
C ALA A 81 -12.55 -1.79 -10.01
N ASP A 82 -11.94 -2.86 -10.51
CA ASP A 82 -12.21 -4.23 -10.05
C ASP A 82 -11.28 -4.69 -8.94
N PHE A 83 -10.42 -3.80 -8.43
CA PHE A 83 -9.41 -4.22 -7.47
C PHE A 83 -10.03 -4.91 -6.26
N TYR A 84 -11.03 -4.29 -5.64
CA TYR A 84 -11.59 -4.83 -4.40
C TYR A 84 -12.40 -6.10 -4.60
N THR A 85 -12.78 -6.42 -5.84
CA THR A 85 -13.48 -7.67 -6.10
C THR A 85 -12.53 -8.78 -6.54
N LYS A 86 -11.42 -8.45 -7.16
CA LYS A 86 -10.50 -9.45 -7.72
C LYS A 86 -9.23 -9.66 -6.94
N ALA A 87 -8.76 -8.64 -6.24
CA ALA A 87 -7.52 -8.77 -5.49
C ALA A 87 -7.73 -9.63 -4.25
N VAL A 88 -6.71 -10.40 -3.90
CA VAL A 88 -6.74 -11.26 -2.72
C VAL A 88 -5.73 -10.72 -1.73
N HIS A 89 -6.19 -10.36 -0.54
CA HIS A 89 -5.30 -9.87 0.52
C HIS A 89 -4.39 -11.00 0.97
N THR A 90 -3.08 -10.76 0.95
CA THR A 90 -2.12 -11.79 1.35
C THR A 90 -1.59 -11.55 2.75
N ARG A 91 -1.28 -10.31 3.09
CA ARG A 91 -0.77 -10.01 4.45
C ARG A 91 -0.69 -8.50 4.67
N LEU A 92 -0.65 -8.14 5.95
CA LEU A 92 -0.32 -6.79 6.37
C LEU A 92 1.20 -6.67 6.38
N ILE A 93 1.74 -5.71 5.64
CA ILE A 93 3.18 -5.48 5.62
C ILE A 93 3.59 -4.63 6.82
N TRP A 94 2.86 -3.54 7.06
CA TRP A 94 3.23 -2.62 8.12
C TRP A 94 2.05 -1.74 8.47
N LYS A 95 1.92 -1.45 9.74
CA LYS A 95 0.98 -0.45 10.23
C LYS A 95 1.70 0.42 11.24
N ASP A 96 1.57 1.74 11.08
CA ASP A 96 2.27 2.69 11.95
C ASP A 96 1.79 2.51 13.38
N PRO A 97 2.68 2.15 14.31
CA PRO A 97 2.28 1.90 15.69
C PRO A 97 2.22 3.16 16.56
N ARG A 98 2.58 4.31 16.01
CA ARG A 98 2.63 5.56 16.80
C ARG A 98 1.27 6.02 17.26
#